data_3a601d95b4825bf88567661c4cb7a69b
#
_entry.id   3a601d95b4825bf88567661c4cb7a69b
#
_cell.length_a   1.000
_cell.length_b   1.000
_cell.length_c   1.000
_cell.angle_alpha   90.00
_cell.angle_beta   90.00
_cell.angle_gamma   90.00
#
_symmetry.space_group_name_H-M   'P 1'
#
loop_
_entity.id
_entity.type
_entity.pdbx_description
1 polymer ?
#
loop_
_entity_poly.entity_id
_entity_poly.type
_entity_poly.pdbx_seq_one_letter_code
_entity_poly.pdbx_strand_id
1 'polypeptide(L)'
;MLRFGVKTTPMHLSWDEILRVWEEADELPELDDAWLWDHLMPLAGPPGGAVLEGWTLLAALAARTTRLRLGLLVTSNRLRAPAHLGKIATTVDVVSGGRLVMGLGVGGTRQPAGPNPAVAEYAAYGFPLPGPAEGLARLRETITVLRRMWSEEVFDHDGPFTTLRGTRNGPGPVRPGGPPLLIGGWGDRTLRVVAEHADIWNVPGPPHNGVDWIAERGRVLDAHCEAIGRDPAGILRSAQIIVDYADPAGTRAHVRALAAAGVRHVVLALPRPYPGRAAGWLVEEIVTPIREEGL
;
A
#
# COMPACT_ATOMS: atom_id res chain seq x y z
N MET A 1 2.08 20.49 -3.78
CA MET A 1 0.85 20.03 -4.45
C MET A 1 0.49 18.67 -3.90
N LEU A 2 -0.78 18.45 -3.56
CA LEU A 2 -1.32 17.18 -3.05
C LEU A 2 -1.35 16.14 -4.18
N ARG A 3 -0.93 14.89 -3.86
CA ARG A 3 -1.01 13.76 -4.79
C ARG A 3 -2.27 12.96 -4.53
N PHE A 4 -2.83 12.37 -5.59
CA PHE A 4 -4.05 11.59 -5.52
C PHE A 4 -3.87 10.22 -6.16
N GLY A 5 -4.22 9.18 -5.40
CA GLY A 5 -4.30 7.82 -5.90
C GLY A 5 -5.72 7.29 -5.89
N VAL A 6 -6.04 6.40 -6.83
CA VAL A 6 -7.28 5.62 -6.80
C VAL A 6 -7.04 4.24 -6.21
N LYS A 7 -7.97 3.75 -5.41
CA LYS A 7 -7.91 2.38 -4.87
C LYS A 7 -9.15 1.60 -5.23
N THR A 8 -8.93 0.47 -5.90
CA THR A 8 -9.95 -0.55 -6.14
C THR A 8 -9.74 -1.75 -5.22
N THR A 9 -10.79 -2.54 -4.97
CA THR A 9 -10.68 -3.76 -4.18
C THR A 9 -10.75 -4.98 -5.09
N PRO A 10 -9.88 -6.00 -4.92
CA PRO A 10 -9.99 -7.26 -5.67
C PRO A 10 -11.17 -8.15 -5.25
N MET A 11 -12.05 -7.65 -4.38
CA MET A 11 -13.12 -8.39 -3.71
C MET A 11 -14.47 -8.12 -4.34
N HIS A 12 -15.20 -9.18 -4.69
CA HIS A 12 -16.57 -9.14 -5.25
C HIS A 12 -16.69 -8.27 -6.52
N LEU A 13 -15.64 -8.19 -7.29
CA LEU A 13 -15.57 -7.52 -8.59
C LEU A 13 -15.00 -8.48 -9.63
N SER A 14 -15.41 -8.30 -10.86
CA SER A 14 -14.82 -8.97 -12.01
C SER A 14 -13.49 -8.30 -12.41
N TRP A 15 -12.69 -9.02 -13.18
CA TRP A 15 -11.49 -8.47 -13.82
C TRP A 15 -11.84 -7.22 -14.65
N ASP A 16 -12.91 -7.29 -15.44
CA ASP A 16 -13.29 -6.21 -16.37
C ASP A 16 -13.70 -4.92 -15.63
N GLU A 17 -14.38 -5.04 -14.47
CA GLU A 17 -14.73 -3.89 -13.65
C GLU A 17 -13.50 -3.19 -13.07
N ILE A 18 -12.51 -3.96 -12.61
CA ILE A 18 -11.26 -3.40 -12.08
C ILE A 18 -10.43 -2.79 -13.21
N LEU A 19 -10.26 -3.53 -14.31
CA LEU A 19 -9.49 -3.08 -15.47
C LEU A 19 -10.02 -1.75 -16.02
N ARG A 20 -11.33 -1.65 -16.21
CA ARG A 20 -11.97 -0.42 -16.69
C ARG A 20 -11.59 0.80 -15.85
N VAL A 21 -11.63 0.68 -14.51
CA VAL A 21 -11.26 1.80 -13.62
C VAL A 21 -9.79 2.14 -13.73
N TRP A 22 -8.92 1.15 -13.89
CA TRP A 22 -7.48 1.37 -13.99
C TRP A 22 -7.08 1.99 -15.33
N GLU A 23 -7.67 1.52 -16.44
CA GLU A 23 -7.44 2.10 -17.76
C GLU A 23 -7.98 3.54 -17.82
N GLU A 24 -9.18 3.80 -17.30
CA GLU A 24 -9.73 5.15 -17.18
C GLU A 24 -8.81 6.06 -16.35
N ALA A 25 -8.33 5.59 -15.20
CA ALA A 25 -7.41 6.35 -14.34
C ALA A 25 -6.06 6.62 -15.01
N ASP A 26 -5.57 5.70 -15.85
CA ASP A 26 -4.30 5.87 -16.57
C ASP A 26 -4.35 6.98 -17.62
N GLU A 27 -5.55 7.31 -18.13
CA GLU A 27 -5.79 8.41 -19.07
C GLU A 27 -5.92 9.77 -18.38
N LEU A 28 -6.15 9.81 -17.04
CA LEU A 28 -6.44 11.03 -16.29
C LEU A 28 -5.17 11.51 -15.55
N PRO A 29 -4.50 12.59 -16.04
CA PRO A 29 -3.24 13.07 -15.47
C PRO A 29 -3.37 13.61 -14.04
N GLU A 30 -4.59 13.85 -13.57
CA GLU A 30 -4.91 14.29 -12.22
C GLU A 30 -4.68 13.20 -11.18
N LEU A 31 -4.66 11.93 -11.57
CA LEU A 31 -4.39 10.79 -10.70
C LEU A 31 -2.93 10.34 -10.85
N ASP A 32 -2.23 10.21 -9.74
CA ASP A 32 -0.79 9.89 -9.69
C ASP A 32 -0.51 8.39 -9.64
N ASP A 33 -1.41 7.62 -9.00
CA ASP A 33 -1.20 6.20 -8.74
C ASP A 33 -2.50 5.41 -8.56
N ALA A 34 -2.39 4.08 -8.69
CA ALA A 34 -3.50 3.16 -8.50
C ALA A 34 -3.10 1.98 -7.59
N TRP A 35 -4.04 1.55 -6.76
CA TRP A 35 -3.78 0.64 -5.66
C TRP A 35 -4.78 -0.49 -5.58
N LEU A 36 -4.27 -1.67 -5.19
CA LEU A 36 -5.04 -2.82 -4.74
C LEU A 36 -4.75 -3.10 -3.26
N TRP A 37 -5.15 -4.25 -2.77
CA TRP A 37 -4.81 -4.81 -1.46
C TRP A 37 -4.49 -6.30 -1.56
N ASP A 38 -3.90 -6.88 -0.51
CA ASP A 38 -3.33 -8.21 -0.52
C ASP A 38 -4.06 -9.13 0.49
N HIS A 39 -5.28 -9.53 0.13
CA HIS A 39 -6.06 -10.53 0.85
C HIS A 39 -6.48 -11.65 -0.10
N LEU A 40 -6.65 -12.84 0.45
CA LEU A 40 -7.03 -14.05 -0.27
C LEU A 40 -8.51 -14.42 -0.06
N MET A 41 -9.15 -13.77 0.92
CA MET A 41 -10.55 -13.95 1.26
C MET A 41 -11.26 -12.59 1.44
N PRO A 42 -12.61 -12.55 1.30
CA PRO A 42 -13.35 -11.32 1.50
C PRO A 42 -13.20 -10.80 2.93
N LEU A 43 -12.95 -9.49 3.08
CA LEU A 43 -12.95 -8.80 4.37
C LEU A 43 -14.35 -8.40 4.82
N ALA A 44 -15.31 -8.38 3.91
CA ALA A 44 -16.71 -8.02 4.16
C ALA A 44 -17.61 -8.67 3.11
N GLY A 45 -18.90 -8.80 3.44
CA GLY A 45 -19.89 -9.45 2.58
C GLY A 45 -19.86 -10.98 2.71
N PRO A 46 -20.36 -11.74 1.72
CA PRO A 46 -20.41 -13.19 1.77
C PRO A 46 -19.01 -13.81 1.88
N PRO A 47 -18.75 -14.72 2.85
CA PRO A 47 -17.42 -15.33 3.04
C PRO A 47 -16.92 -16.12 1.82
N GLY A 48 -17.81 -16.68 1.01
CA GLY A 48 -17.50 -17.39 -0.24
C GLY A 48 -17.42 -16.49 -1.47
N GLY A 49 -17.40 -15.17 -1.30
CA GLY A 49 -17.29 -14.23 -2.42
C GLY A 49 -15.93 -14.28 -3.12
N ALA A 50 -15.90 -13.87 -4.38
CA ALA A 50 -14.69 -13.85 -5.18
C ALA A 50 -13.66 -12.83 -4.66
N VAL A 51 -12.40 -13.23 -4.65
CA VAL A 51 -11.23 -12.36 -4.46
C VAL A 51 -10.18 -12.75 -5.47
N LEU A 52 -9.67 -11.78 -6.22
CA LEU A 52 -8.52 -11.98 -7.11
C LEU A 52 -7.23 -11.77 -6.32
N GLU A 53 -6.23 -12.62 -6.52
CA GLU A 53 -4.94 -12.54 -5.82
C GLU A 53 -4.20 -11.25 -6.22
N GLY A 54 -3.74 -10.50 -5.20
CA GLY A 54 -3.30 -9.11 -5.36
C GLY A 54 -2.10 -8.92 -6.29
N TRP A 55 -1.03 -9.70 -6.15
CA TRP A 55 0.18 -9.54 -6.98
C TRP A 55 -0.01 -10.04 -8.40
N THR A 56 -0.75 -11.11 -8.61
CA THR A 56 -1.11 -11.62 -9.95
C THR A 56 -1.96 -10.59 -10.68
N LEU A 57 -2.97 -10.03 -10.00
CA LEU A 57 -3.81 -8.97 -10.54
C LEU A 57 -3.00 -7.70 -10.85
N LEU A 58 -2.11 -7.29 -9.94
CA LEU A 58 -1.25 -6.12 -10.12
C LEU A 58 -0.33 -6.28 -11.34
N ALA A 59 0.23 -7.47 -11.57
CA ALA A 59 1.06 -7.74 -12.75
C ALA A 59 0.28 -7.58 -14.06
N ALA A 60 -0.95 -8.08 -14.09
CA ALA A 60 -1.83 -7.93 -15.26
C ALA A 60 -2.18 -6.45 -15.51
N LEU A 61 -2.53 -5.70 -14.47
CA LEU A 61 -2.85 -4.27 -14.57
C LEU A 61 -1.62 -3.42 -14.92
N ALA A 62 -0.43 -3.80 -14.45
CA ALA A 62 0.83 -3.17 -14.82
C ALA A 62 1.12 -3.25 -16.33
N ALA A 63 0.75 -4.36 -16.96
CA ALA A 63 0.90 -4.55 -18.40
C ALA A 63 -0.19 -3.82 -19.24
N ARG A 64 -1.29 -3.39 -18.60
CA ARG A 64 -2.41 -2.70 -19.26
C ARG A 64 -2.39 -1.18 -19.08
N THR A 65 -1.55 -0.68 -18.18
CA THR A 65 -1.38 0.75 -17.89
C THR A 65 0.01 1.21 -18.29
N THR A 66 0.19 2.52 -18.48
CA THR A 66 1.45 3.08 -18.99
C THR A 66 2.03 4.20 -18.12
N ARG A 67 1.20 4.92 -17.36
CA ARG A 67 1.56 6.14 -16.65
C ARG A 67 1.50 6.03 -15.12
N LEU A 68 0.41 5.49 -14.58
CA LEU A 68 0.17 5.44 -13.15
C LEU A 68 1.26 4.66 -12.42
N ARG A 69 1.76 5.19 -11.31
CA ARG A 69 2.44 4.36 -10.32
C ARG A 69 1.43 3.36 -9.76
N LEU A 70 1.91 2.21 -9.36
CA LEU A 70 1.03 1.12 -8.95
C LEU A 70 1.62 0.33 -7.77
N GLY A 71 0.75 -0.26 -6.97
CA GLY A 71 1.18 -1.06 -5.83
C GLY A 71 0.04 -1.69 -5.06
N LEU A 72 0.41 -2.41 -4.01
CA LEU A 72 -0.54 -2.92 -3.03
C LEU A 72 -0.52 -2.05 -1.76
N LEU A 73 -1.67 -1.72 -1.24
CA LEU A 73 -1.89 -1.04 0.04
C LEU A 73 -2.56 -1.98 1.04
N VAL A 74 -1.81 -2.80 1.73
CA VAL A 74 -0.38 -3.07 1.60
C VAL A 74 -0.16 -4.56 1.40
N THR A 75 0.99 -4.96 0.83
CA THR A 75 1.37 -6.37 0.78
C THR A 75 1.47 -6.93 2.18
N SER A 76 0.81 -8.06 2.41
CA SER A 76 1.01 -8.83 3.62
C SER A 76 2.38 -9.51 3.59
N ASN A 77 3.24 -9.12 4.49
CA ASN A 77 4.57 -9.68 4.68
C ASN A 77 4.59 -11.18 5.11
N ARG A 78 3.39 -11.81 5.16
CA ARG A 78 3.15 -13.16 5.65
C ARG A 78 2.79 -14.18 4.59
N LEU A 79 2.20 -13.70 3.50
CA LEU A 79 1.64 -14.57 2.47
C LEU A 79 2.72 -15.11 1.52
N ARG A 80 3.95 -14.56 1.59
CA ARG A 80 5.07 -14.98 0.71
C ARG A 80 6.39 -14.95 1.47
N ALA A 81 7.29 -15.88 1.13
CA ALA A 81 8.68 -15.81 1.60
C ALA A 81 9.37 -14.55 1.07
N PRO A 82 10.24 -13.88 1.85
CA PRO A 82 10.83 -12.59 1.49
C PRO A 82 11.53 -12.58 0.11
N ALA A 83 12.34 -13.57 -0.20
CA ALA A 83 13.04 -13.63 -1.49
C ALA A 83 12.07 -13.89 -2.66
N HIS A 84 11.03 -14.71 -2.45
CA HIS A 84 10.00 -14.91 -3.46
C HIS A 84 9.21 -13.63 -3.71
N LEU A 85 8.84 -12.90 -2.65
CA LEU A 85 8.19 -11.60 -2.75
C LEU A 85 9.08 -10.59 -3.51
N GLY A 86 10.38 -10.57 -3.22
CA GLY A 86 11.34 -9.72 -3.93
C GLY A 86 11.40 -10.01 -5.43
N LYS A 87 11.33 -11.30 -5.80
CA LYS A 87 11.29 -11.71 -7.20
C LYS A 87 10.00 -11.29 -7.91
N ILE A 88 8.85 -11.46 -7.25
CA ILE A 88 7.55 -11.00 -7.75
C ILE A 88 7.57 -9.49 -7.95
N ALA A 89 7.98 -8.73 -6.93
CA ALA A 89 8.04 -7.27 -6.98
C ALA A 89 8.94 -6.76 -8.11
N THR A 90 10.14 -7.36 -8.26
CA THR A 90 11.03 -7.01 -9.36
C THR A 90 10.41 -7.32 -10.72
N THR A 91 9.68 -8.42 -10.86
CA THR A 91 9.00 -8.75 -12.12
C THR A 91 7.95 -7.70 -12.47
N VAL A 92 7.11 -7.31 -11.49
CA VAL A 92 6.10 -6.25 -11.68
C VAL A 92 6.77 -4.90 -11.98
N ASP A 93 7.88 -4.58 -11.32
CA ASP A 93 8.63 -3.35 -11.58
C ASP A 93 9.13 -3.31 -13.02
N VAL A 94 9.71 -4.40 -13.51
CA VAL A 94 10.17 -4.51 -14.92
C VAL A 94 9.01 -4.42 -15.91
N VAL A 95 7.92 -5.17 -15.67
CA VAL A 95 6.72 -5.15 -16.54
C VAL A 95 6.09 -3.76 -16.61
N SER A 96 6.09 -3.05 -15.50
CA SER A 96 5.55 -1.68 -15.42
C SER A 96 6.51 -0.60 -15.91
N GLY A 97 7.76 -0.93 -16.26
CA GLY A 97 8.77 0.08 -16.63
C GLY A 97 9.21 0.97 -15.45
N GLY A 98 9.27 0.42 -14.22
CA GLY A 98 9.74 1.13 -13.03
C GLY A 98 8.67 1.94 -12.30
N ARG A 99 7.38 1.66 -12.52
CA ARG A 99 6.25 2.36 -11.88
C ARG A 99 5.82 1.75 -10.55
N LEU A 100 6.38 0.60 -10.16
CA LEU A 100 6.02 -0.04 -8.89
C LEU A 100 6.37 0.84 -7.69
N VAL A 101 5.45 0.87 -6.72
CA VAL A 101 5.69 1.29 -5.34
C VAL A 101 5.50 0.06 -4.46
N MET A 102 6.55 -0.33 -3.73
CA MET A 102 6.51 -1.51 -2.86
C MET A 102 5.80 -1.19 -1.55
N GLY A 103 4.51 -1.44 -1.49
CA GLY A 103 3.72 -1.28 -0.26
C GLY A 103 3.84 -2.51 0.64
N LEU A 104 4.32 -2.33 1.87
CA LEU A 104 4.49 -3.39 2.87
C LEU A 104 3.72 -3.09 4.15
N GLY A 105 3.18 -4.13 4.76
CA GLY A 105 2.60 -4.11 6.10
C GLY A 105 3.02 -5.34 6.91
N VAL A 106 2.79 -5.27 8.22
CA VAL A 106 3.07 -6.40 9.12
C VAL A 106 2.29 -7.66 8.72
N GLY A 107 1.18 -7.48 8.01
CA GLY A 107 0.21 -8.53 7.73
C GLY A 107 -0.71 -8.78 8.93
N GLY A 108 -1.56 -9.79 8.84
CA GLY A 108 -2.41 -10.20 9.95
C GLY A 108 -1.57 -10.61 11.16
N THR A 109 -1.96 -10.14 12.33
CA THR A 109 -1.36 -10.53 13.61
C THR A 109 -2.45 -10.97 14.56
N ARG A 110 -2.12 -11.91 15.46
CA ARG A 110 -3.02 -12.30 16.53
C ARG A 110 -3.20 -11.11 17.47
N GLN A 111 -4.42 -10.60 17.53
CA GLN A 111 -4.79 -9.50 18.43
C GLN A 111 -5.62 -10.02 19.60
N PRO A 112 -5.50 -9.43 20.80
CA PRO A 112 -6.24 -9.88 21.98
C PRO A 112 -7.76 -9.66 21.93
N ALA A 113 -8.25 -8.77 21.06
CA ALA A 113 -9.66 -8.37 21.05
C ALA A 113 -10.24 -8.25 19.64
N GLY A 114 -11.42 -8.83 19.46
CA GLY A 114 -12.30 -8.64 18.30
C GLY A 114 -12.06 -9.61 17.14
N PRO A 115 -13.06 -9.76 16.26
CA PRO A 115 -12.93 -10.57 15.06
C PRO A 115 -11.93 -9.94 14.11
N ASN A 116 -10.88 -10.67 13.78
CA ASN A 116 -9.89 -10.26 12.77
C ASN A 116 -10.07 -11.16 11.54
N PRO A 117 -10.54 -10.63 10.39
CA PRO A 117 -10.73 -11.41 9.17
C PRO A 117 -9.45 -12.14 8.73
N ALA A 118 -8.27 -11.57 8.99
CA ALA A 118 -7.00 -12.21 8.69
C ALA A 118 -6.78 -13.54 9.45
N VAL A 119 -7.41 -13.76 10.61
CA VAL A 119 -7.31 -15.02 11.35
C VAL A 119 -7.91 -16.17 10.54
N ALA A 120 -9.11 -15.96 10.01
CA ALA A 120 -9.78 -16.96 9.19
C ALA A 120 -9.04 -17.19 7.87
N GLU A 121 -8.58 -16.12 7.22
CA GLU A 121 -7.81 -16.16 5.99
C GLU A 121 -6.51 -16.96 6.15
N TYR A 122 -5.73 -16.66 7.18
CA TYR A 122 -4.44 -17.34 7.41
C TYR A 122 -4.65 -18.82 7.76
N ALA A 123 -5.65 -19.14 8.56
CA ALA A 123 -6.00 -20.54 8.87
C ALA A 123 -6.43 -21.30 7.62
N ALA A 124 -7.25 -20.72 6.77
CA ALA A 124 -7.76 -21.34 5.54
C ALA A 124 -6.65 -21.66 4.54
N TYR A 125 -5.61 -20.82 4.46
CA TYR A 125 -4.50 -21.00 3.53
C TYR A 125 -3.24 -21.61 4.19
N GLY A 126 -3.32 -22.03 5.46
CA GLY A 126 -2.20 -22.69 6.16
C GLY A 126 -1.05 -21.75 6.54
N PHE A 127 -1.28 -20.44 6.59
CA PHE A 127 -0.27 -19.48 7.01
C PHE A 127 -0.24 -19.32 8.54
N PRO A 128 0.96 -19.24 9.15
CA PRO A 128 1.06 -18.99 10.58
C PRO A 128 0.61 -17.57 10.91
N LEU A 129 -0.14 -17.41 12.00
CA LEU A 129 -0.53 -16.11 12.53
C LEU A 129 0.26 -15.80 13.80
N PRO A 130 1.42 -15.15 13.71
CA PRO A 130 2.26 -14.85 14.87
C PRO A 130 1.72 -13.68 15.68
N GLY A 131 2.35 -13.46 16.85
CA GLY A 131 2.11 -12.27 17.66
C GLY A 131 2.64 -10.98 17.00
N PRO A 132 2.20 -9.81 17.48
CA PRO A 132 2.59 -8.52 16.90
C PRO A 132 4.11 -8.26 16.86
N ALA A 133 4.83 -8.67 17.92
CA ALA A 133 6.28 -8.47 18.00
C ALA A 133 7.03 -9.28 16.92
N GLU A 134 6.70 -10.56 16.76
CA GLU A 134 7.27 -11.39 15.71
C GLU A 134 6.89 -10.87 14.32
N GLY A 135 5.64 -10.38 14.17
CA GLY A 135 5.18 -9.75 12.94
C GLY A 135 6.07 -8.62 12.47
N LEU A 136 6.42 -7.77 13.39
CA LEU A 136 7.28 -6.62 13.13
C LEU A 136 8.73 -7.02 12.85
N ALA A 137 9.24 -8.03 13.59
CA ALA A 137 10.59 -8.54 13.35
C ALA A 137 10.72 -9.16 11.95
N ARG A 138 9.71 -9.92 11.51
CA ARG A 138 9.64 -10.46 10.13
C ARG A 138 9.55 -9.37 9.08
N LEU A 139 8.80 -8.27 9.34
CA LEU A 139 8.75 -7.15 8.41
C LEU A 139 10.14 -6.51 8.22
N ARG A 140 10.89 -6.30 9.29
CA ARG A 140 12.27 -5.79 9.22
C ARG A 140 13.18 -6.71 8.41
N GLU A 141 13.11 -8.02 8.66
CA GLU A 141 13.90 -8.99 7.90
C GLU A 141 13.50 -9.01 6.42
N THR A 142 12.20 -8.95 6.11
CA THR A 142 11.71 -8.85 4.73
C THR A 142 12.28 -7.62 4.03
N ILE A 143 12.25 -6.44 4.67
CA ILE A 143 12.83 -5.22 4.11
C ILE A 143 14.32 -5.40 3.84
N THR A 144 15.06 -6.00 4.78
CA THR A 144 16.50 -6.30 4.60
C THR A 144 16.74 -7.19 3.40
N VAL A 145 16.00 -8.29 3.26
CA VAL A 145 16.13 -9.21 2.12
C VAL A 145 15.79 -8.51 0.80
N LEU A 146 14.70 -7.74 0.75
CA LEU A 146 14.31 -7.00 -0.45
C LEU A 146 15.40 -6.01 -0.89
N ARG A 147 15.95 -5.22 0.04
CA ARG A 147 17.01 -4.26 -0.28
C ARG A 147 18.26 -4.96 -0.82
N ARG A 148 18.66 -6.09 -0.22
CA ARG A 148 19.79 -6.91 -0.71
C ARG A 148 19.53 -7.48 -2.10
N MET A 149 18.31 -7.99 -2.37
CA MET A 149 17.90 -8.46 -3.69
C MET A 149 17.96 -7.37 -4.77
N TRP A 150 17.77 -6.11 -4.40
CA TRP A 150 17.75 -4.98 -5.32
C TRP A 150 19.11 -4.30 -5.49
N SER A 151 20.10 -4.62 -4.65
CA SER A 151 21.41 -3.95 -4.67
C SER A 151 22.59 -4.90 -4.82
N GLU A 152 22.46 -6.19 -4.50
CA GLU A 152 23.54 -7.17 -4.54
C GLU A 152 23.34 -8.16 -5.70
N GLU A 153 24.43 -8.53 -6.37
CA GLU A 153 24.36 -9.51 -7.46
C GLU A 153 24.05 -10.92 -6.92
N VAL A 154 24.70 -11.28 -5.82
CA VAL A 154 24.50 -12.54 -5.12
C VAL A 154 24.75 -12.33 -3.64
N PHE A 155 23.94 -12.97 -2.79
CA PHE A 155 24.11 -12.90 -1.34
C PHE A 155 23.61 -14.15 -0.62
N ASP A 156 24.16 -14.36 0.57
CA ASP A 156 23.65 -15.29 1.57
C ASP A 156 22.99 -14.48 2.71
N HIS A 157 21.96 -15.03 3.32
CA HIS A 157 21.30 -14.42 4.45
C HIS A 157 21.01 -15.46 5.54
N ASP A 158 21.40 -15.17 6.77
CA ASP A 158 21.11 -15.95 7.97
C ASP A 158 20.34 -15.07 8.95
N GLY A 159 19.04 -15.05 8.77
CA GLY A 159 18.14 -14.30 9.64
C GLY A 159 17.35 -15.21 10.59
N PRO A 160 16.64 -14.62 11.55
CA PRO A 160 15.85 -15.38 12.52
C PRO A 160 14.66 -16.13 11.90
N PHE A 161 14.21 -15.75 10.71
CA PHE A 161 13.03 -16.33 10.05
C PHE A 161 13.32 -16.84 8.65
N THR A 162 14.45 -16.45 8.04
CA THR A 162 14.76 -16.78 6.65
C THR A 162 16.24 -17.10 6.53
N THR A 163 16.56 -18.23 5.90
CA THR A 163 17.91 -18.60 5.51
C THR A 163 17.98 -18.70 3.98
N LEU A 164 18.88 -17.97 3.36
CA LEU A 164 19.07 -17.93 1.90
C LEU A 164 20.54 -18.25 1.55
N ARG A 165 20.76 -18.92 0.43
CA ARG A 165 22.10 -19.24 -0.06
C ARG A 165 22.20 -18.93 -1.56
N GLY A 166 23.22 -18.18 -1.96
CA GLY A 166 23.49 -17.84 -3.34
C GLY A 166 22.32 -17.13 -4.04
N THR A 167 21.55 -16.33 -3.29
CA THR A 167 20.35 -15.68 -3.80
C THR A 167 20.71 -14.66 -4.87
N ARG A 168 20.03 -14.72 -6.00
CA ARG A 168 20.20 -13.81 -7.14
C ARG A 168 18.85 -13.25 -7.57
N ASN A 169 18.84 -12.02 -8.08
CA ASN A 169 17.65 -11.36 -8.57
C ASN A 169 17.87 -10.78 -9.98
N GLY A 170 18.03 -11.67 -10.95
CA GLY A 170 18.12 -11.30 -12.37
C GLY A 170 16.77 -11.51 -13.10
N PRO A 171 16.27 -10.52 -13.91
CA PRO A 171 16.78 -9.15 -13.98
C PRO A 171 16.62 -8.41 -12.64
N GLY A 172 17.42 -7.37 -12.43
CA GLY A 172 17.23 -6.44 -11.32
C GLY A 172 16.06 -5.47 -11.54
N PRO A 173 15.71 -4.65 -10.54
CA PRO A 173 14.70 -3.62 -10.68
C PRO A 173 15.12 -2.56 -11.70
N VAL A 174 14.14 -1.86 -12.29
CA VAL A 174 14.39 -0.78 -13.26
C VAL A 174 15.14 0.38 -12.62
N ARG A 175 14.74 0.74 -11.38
CA ARG A 175 15.41 1.79 -10.61
C ARG A 175 16.57 1.19 -9.79
N PRO A 176 17.79 1.73 -9.86
CA PRO A 176 18.86 1.35 -8.93
C PRO A 176 18.43 1.47 -7.47
N GLY A 177 18.62 0.43 -6.67
CA GLY A 177 18.20 0.36 -5.28
C GLY A 177 16.74 -0.06 -5.06
N GLY A 178 15.98 -0.30 -6.12
CA GLY A 178 14.62 -0.84 -6.10
C GLY A 178 13.50 0.19 -6.11
N PRO A 179 12.25 -0.27 -6.12
CA PRO A 179 11.07 0.59 -6.04
C PRO A 179 11.01 1.34 -4.70
N PRO A 180 10.37 2.53 -4.67
CA PRO A 180 10.09 3.23 -3.42
C PRO A 180 9.33 2.34 -2.45
N LEU A 181 9.70 2.40 -1.17
CA LEU A 181 9.12 1.59 -0.12
C LEU A 181 8.04 2.35 0.63
N LEU A 182 6.80 1.88 0.53
CA LEU A 182 5.68 2.35 1.33
C LEU A 182 5.45 1.38 2.49
N ILE A 183 5.39 1.89 3.72
CA ILE A 183 5.05 1.10 4.89
C ILE A 183 3.72 1.57 5.47
N GLY A 184 2.77 0.63 5.56
CA GLY A 184 1.46 0.86 6.15
C GLY A 184 1.43 0.49 7.63
N GLY A 185 0.77 1.33 8.42
CA GLY A 185 0.55 1.10 9.84
C GLY A 185 0.70 2.36 10.70
N TRP A 186 0.41 2.22 12.01
CA TRP A 186 0.27 3.37 12.91
C TRP A 186 0.82 3.15 14.32
N GLY A 187 1.06 1.89 14.72
CA GLY A 187 1.58 1.59 16.06
C GLY A 187 2.97 2.17 16.25
N ASP A 188 3.32 2.59 17.47
CA ASP A 188 4.60 3.22 17.79
C ASP A 188 5.81 2.44 17.26
N ARG A 189 5.83 1.11 17.46
CA ARG A 189 6.90 0.23 16.94
C ARG A 189 6.92 0.16 15.42
N THR A 190 5.75 0.28 14.76
CA THR A 190 5.67 0.31 13.29
C THR A 190 6.19 1.63 12.76
N LEU A 191 5.87 2.76 13.43
CA LEU A 191 6.37 4.07 13.05
C LEU A 191 7.90 4.17 13.16
N ARG A 192 8.51 3.43 14.09
CA ARG A 192 9.99 3.30 14.12
C ARG A 192 10.53 2.60 12.86
N VAL A 193 9.86 1.54 12.37
CA VAL A 193 10.24 0.89 11.09
C VAL A 193 10.04 1.84 9.92
N VAL A 194 8.96 2.62 9.93
CA VAL A 194 8.72 3.68 8.94
C VAL A 194 9.87 4.68 8.94
N ALA A 195 10.25 5.21 10.11
CA ALA A 195 11.35 6.16 10.25
C ALA A 195 12.69 5.60 9.74
N GLU A 196 12.95 4.32 9.96
CA GLU A 196 14.20 3.67 9.54
C GLU A 196 14.26 3.38 8.04
N HIS A 197 13.13 3.07 7.40
CA HIS A 197 13.15 2.39 6.10
C HIS A 197 12.25 2.98 5.01
N ALA A 198 11.15 3.68 5.36
CA ALA A 198 10.14 4.03 4.37
C ALA A 198 10.45 5.32 3.60
N ASP A 199 10.07 5.34 2.33
CA ASP A 199 9.94 6.56 1.52
C ASP A 199 8.53 7.15 1.65
N ILE A 200 7.54 6.31 1.97
CA ILE A 200 6.14 6.70 2.14
C ILE A 200 5.58 6.03 3.41
N TRP A 201 4.96 6.81 4.27
CA TRP A 201 4.14 6.30 5.36
C TRP A 201 2.68 6.35 4.97
N ASN A 202 1.97 5.22 5.04
CA ASN A 202 0.54 5.16 4.73
C ASN A 202 -0.31 4.80 5.96
N VAL A 203 -1.31 5.64 6.21
CA VAL A 203 -2.36 5.39 7.20
C VAL A 203 -3.54 4.72 6.51
N PRO A 204 -4.02 3.56 6.99
CA PRO A 204 -5.18 2.89 6.42
C PRO A 204 -6.45 3.73 6.56
N GLY A 205 -7.48 3.34 5.82
CA GLY A 205 -8.81 3.95 5.92
C GLY A 205 -9.48 3.75 7.29
N PRO A 206 -10.77 4.03 7.37
CA PRO A 206 -11.52 3.93 8.62
C PRO A 206 -11.29 2.60 9.36
N PRO A 207 -11.23 2.61 10.71
CA PRO A 207 -11.49 3.74 11.61
C PRO A 207 -10.25 4.61 11.93
N HIS A 208 -9.12 4.44 11.23
CA HIS A 208 -7.82 5.05 11.54
C HIS A 208 -7.51 6.31 10.70
N ASN A 209 -8.50 6.90 10.07
CA ASN A 209 -8.34 8.09 9.21
C ASN A 209 -8.85 9.40 9.85
N GLY A 210 -9.01 9.43 11.17
CA GLY A 210 -9.33 10.65 11.91
C GLY A 210 -8.17 11.65 11.83
N VAL A 211 -8.47 12.91 11.48
CA VAL A 211 -7.46 13.95 11.19
C VAL A 211 -6.53 14.21 12.36
N ASP A 212 -7.09 14.44 13.55
CA ASP A 212 -6.32 14.74 14.77
C ASP A 212 -5.42 13.56 15.15
N TRP A 213 -5.94 12.35 14.99
CA TRP A 213 -5.21 11.14 15.27
C TRP A 213 -4.04 10.95 14.28
N ILE A 214 -4.24 11.24 12.99
CA ILE A 214 -3.18 11.20 11.98
C ILE A 214 -2.09 12.26 12.30
N ALA A 215 -2.50 13.46 12.68
CA ALA A 215 -1.58 14.52 13.09
C ALA A 215 -0.74 14.09 14.31
N GLU A 216 -1.35 13.45 15.30
CA GLU A 216 -0.65 12.91 16.46
C GLU A 216 0.35 11.81 16.06
N ARG A 217 -0.07 10.84 15.25
CA ARG A 217 0.84 9.78 14.75
C ARG A 217 1.96 10.34 13.89
N GLY A 218 1.70 11.41 13.14
CA GLY A 218 2.72 12.15 12.41
C GLY A 218 3.82 12.71 13.32
N ARG A 219 3.44 13.32 14.44
CA ARG A 219 4.42 13.82 15.44
C ARG A 219 5.25 12.69 16.06
N VAL A 220 4.64 11.54 16.30
CA VAL A 220 5.39 10.35 16.78
C VAL A 220 6.40 9.88 15.75
N LEU A 221 6.02 9.87 14.47
CA LEU A 221 6.94 9.55 13.37
C LEU A 221 8.10 10.55 13.31
N ASP A 222 7.81 11.84 13.43
CA ASP A 222 8.85 12.90 13.44
C ASP A 222 9.87 12.67 14.56
N ALA A 223 9.41 12.40 15.78
CA ALA A 223 10.27 12.10 16.90
C ALA A 223 11.15 10.85 16.67
N HIS A 224 10.64 9.82 16.00
CA HIS A 224 11.44 8.66 15.62
C HIS A 224 12.48 9.00 14.54
N CYS A 225 12.15 9.86 13.58
CA CYS A 225 13.10 10.32 12.56
C CYS A 225 14.23 11.14 13.21
N GLU A 226 13.89 12.09 14.07
CA GLU A 226 14.84 12.93 14.82
C GLU A 226 15.80 12.08 15.66
N ALA A 227 15.27 11.06 16.34
CA ALA A 227 16.08 10.16 17.18
C ALA A 227 17.16 9.38 16.41
N ILE A 228 17.01 9.24 15.08
CA ILE A 228 17.99 8.57 14.22
C ILE A 228 18.70 9.53 13.25
N GLY A 229 18.48 10.85 13.39
CA GLY A 229 19.09 11.88 12.54
C GLY A 229 18.55 11.90 11.10
N ARG A 230 17.33 11.41 10.87
CA ARG A 230 16.67 11.45 9.57
C ARG A 230 15.72 12.65 9.47
N ASP A 231 15.76 13.38 8.35
CA ASP A 231 14.78 14.43 8.07
C ASP A 231 13.37 13.82 7.88
N PRO A 232 12.38 14.18 8.74
CA PRO A 232 11.00 13.71 8.59
C PRO A 232 10.34 14.12 7.26
N ALA A 233 10.77 15.23 6.66
CA ALA A 233 10.25 15.70 5.37
C ALA A 233 10.61 14.76 4.20
N GLY A 234 11.62 13.92 4.38
CA GLY A 234 11.98 12.86 3.44
C GLY A 234 10.98 11.70 3.36
N ILE A 235 9.94 11.68 4.23
CA ILE A 235 8.90 10.64 4.22
C ILE A 235 7.56 11.25 3.78
N LEU A 236 7.07 10.83 2.61
CA LEU A 236 5.76 11.24 2.10
C LEU A 236 4.65 10.69 3.01
N ARG A 237 3.83 11.57 3.58
CA ARG A 237 2.69 11.18 4.40
C ARG A 237 1.47 10.91 3.54
N SER A 238 0.95 9.70 3.64
CA SER A 238 -0.16 9.19 2.85
C SER A 238 -1.30 8.72 3.75
N ALA A 239 -2.54 8.98 3.35
CA ALA A 239 -3.72 8.49 4.04
C ALA A 239 -4.74 7.93 3.05
N GLN A 240 -5.45 6.87 3.46
CA GLN A 240 -6.55 6.32 2.68
C GLN A 240 -7.88 6.86 3.22
N ILE A 241 -8.77 7.24 2.31
CA ILE A 241 -10.17 7.55 2.65
C ILE A 241 -11.09 6.77 1.72
N ILE A 242 -12.29 6.46 2.20
CA ILE A 242 -13.37 5.95 1.34
C ILE A 242 -14.16 7.17 0.87
N VAL A 243 -14.32 7.33 -0.44
CA VAL A 243 -15.13 8.42 -0.98
C VAL A 243 -16.62 8.14 -0.74
N ASP A 244 -17.40 9.18 -0.63
CA ASP A 244 -18.85 9.09 -0.59
C ASP A 244 -19.46 9.69 -1.87
N TYR A 245 -20.03 8.84 -2.70
CA TYR A 245 -20.67 9.29 -3.94
C TYR A 245 -21.88 10.21 -3.71
N ALA A 246 -22.53 10.09 -2.54
CA ALA A 246 -23.66 10.94 -2.17
C ALA A 246 -23.23 12.27 -1.53
N ASP A 247 -22.01 12.34 -0.98
CA ASP A 247 -21.47 13.56 -0.36
C ASP A 247 -20.01 13.85 -0.80
N PRO A 248 -19.81 14.26 -2.05
CA PRO A 248 -18.50 14.67 -2.52
C PRO A 248 -17.97 15.91 -1.78
N ALA A 249 -18.85 16.78 -1.29
CA ALA A 249 -18.45 17.96 -0.52
C ALA A 249 -17.83 17.59 0.83
N GLY A 250 -18.40 16.63 1.56
CA GLY A 250 -17.84 16.09 2.79
C GLY A 250 -16.52 15.35 2.53
N THR A 251 -16.41 14.61 1.43
CA THR A 251 -15.15 13.99 1.01
C THR A 251 -14.06 15.04 0.79
N ARG A 252 -14.34 16.13 0.06
CA ARG A 252 -13.40 17.25 -0.14
C ARG A 252 -13.01 17.93 1.18
N ALA A 253 -13.98 18.15 2.07
CA ALA A 253 -13.71 18.72 3.40
C ALA A 253 -12.71 17.85 4.19
N HIS A 254 -12.88 16.52 4.14
CA HIS A 254 -11.95 15.59 4.77
C HIS A 254 -10.55 15.64 4.13
N VAL A 255 -10.45 15.69 2.80
CA VAL A 255 -9.17 15.85 2.09
C VAL A 255 -8.44 17.13 2.52
N ARG A 256 -9.15 18.28 2.61
CA ARG A 256 -8.56 19.54 3.09
C ARG A 256 -8.02 19.41 4.52
N ALA A 257 -8.79 18.80 5.39
CA ALA A 257 -8.40 18.61 6.78
C ALA A 257 -7.15 17.70 6.90
N LEU A 258 -7.06 16.63 6.10
CA LEU A 258 -5.88 15.78 6.00
C LEU A 258 -4.66 16.56 5.48
N ALA A 259 -4.84 17.38 4.46
CA ALA A 259 -3.77 18.23 3.91
C ALA A 259 -3.26 19.23 4.95
N ALA A 260 -4.16 19.85 5.74
CA ALA A 260 -3.80 20.73 6.86
C ALA A 260 -3.04 19.97 7.97
N ALA A 261 -3.34 18.69 8.19
CA ALA A 261 -2.63 17.80 9.11
C ALA A 261 -1.29 17.27 8.57
N GLY A 262 -0.83 17.75 7.42
CA GLY A 262 0.47 17.39 6.84
C GLY A 262 0.45 16.21 5.87
N VAL A 263 -0.70 15.61 5.57
CA VAL A 263 -0.82 14.60 4.51
C VAL A 263 -0.55 15.26 3.15
N ARG A 264 0.22 14.59 2.31
CA ARG A 264 0.59 15.06 0.96
C ARG A 264 0.26 14.07 -0.13
N HIS A 265 -0.30 12.92 0.23
CA HIS A 265 -0.80 11.90 -0.68
C HIS A 265 -2.10 11.31 -0.13
N VAL A 266 -3.20 11.42 -0.87
CA VAL A 266 -4.50 10.90 -0.49
C VAL A 266 -4.91 9.79 -1.46
N VAL A 267 -5.15 8.60 -0.92
CA VAL A 267 -5.65 7.46 -1.69
C VAL A 267 -7.15 7.37 -1.54
N LEU A 268 -7.85 7.60 -2.63
CA LEU A 268 -9.30 7.62 -2.75
C LEU A 268 -9.82 6.19 -3.03
N ALA A 269 -10.32 5.53 -1.99
CA ALA A 269 -10.88 4.18 -2.12
C ALA A 269 -12.32 4.27 -2.61
N LEU A 270 -12.60 3.56 -3.71
CA LEU A 270 -13.92 3.51 -4.33
C LEU A 270 -14.82 2.51 -3.61
N PRO A 271 -15.98 2.93 -3.04
CA PRO A 271 -16.99 1.99 -2.56
C PRO A 271 -17.71 1.33 -3.74
N ARG A 272 -18.15 0.09 -3.55
CA ARG A 272 -18.94 -0.64 -4.56
C ARG A 272 -20.43 -0.34 -4.42
N PRO A 273 -21.21 -0.39 -5.52
CA PRO A 273 -20.79 -0.60 -6.90
C PRO A 273 -20.07 0.62 -7.49
N TYR A 274 -19.16 0.39 -8.44
CA TYR A 274 -18.47 1.49 -9.10
C TYR A 274 -19.36 2.14 -10.15
N PRO A 275 -19.41 3.49 -10.21
CA PRO A 275 -20.08 4.18 -11.30
C PRO A 275 -19.43 3.89 -12.65
N GLY A 276 -20.14 4.16 -13.75
CA GLY A 276 -19.65 3.90 -15.10
C GLY A 276 -18.31 4.56 -15.43
N ARG A 277 -18.11 5.80 -14.92
CA ARG A 277 -16.86 6.58 -15.01
C ARG A 277 -16.33 6.85 -13.60
N ALA A 278 -15.82 5.82 -12.93
CA ALA A 278 -15.44 5.91 -11.54
C ALA A 278 -14.21 6.78 -11.31
N ALA A 279 -13.19 6.67 -12.15
CA ALA A 279 -12.00 7.51 -12.08
C ALA A 279 -12.29 8.94 -12.51
N GLY A 280 -13.08 9.14 -13.57
CA GLY A 280 -13.55 10.47 -13.99
C GLY A 280 -14.35 11.17 -12.89
N TRP A 281 -15.24 10.46 -12.21
CA TRP A 281 -15.98 10.99 -11.07
C TRP A 281 -15.03 11.50 -9.96
N LEU A 282 -13.98 10.74 -9.64
CA LEU A 282 -12.99 11.19 -8.66
C LEU A 282 -12.31 12.50 -9.08
N VAL A 283 -11.95 12.60 -10.36
CA VAL A 283 -11.32 13.82 -10.89
C VAL A 283 -12.29 14.99 -10.87
N GLU A 284 -13.49 14.82 -11.41
CA GLU A 284 -14.50 15.88 -11.55
C GLU A 284 -15.00 16.36 -10.18
N GLU A 285 -15.31 15.44 -9.27
CA GLU A 285 -15.97 15.77 -8.00
C GLU A 285 -15.00 16.03 -6.84
N ILE A 286 -13.79 15.46 -6.88
CA ILE A 286 -12.87 15.54 -5.73
C ILE A 286 -11.57 16.25 -6.10
N VAL A 287 -10.84 15.76 -7.11
CA VAL A 287 -9.45 16.18 -7.33
C VAL A 287 -9.37 17.57 -7.92
N THR A 288 -10.11 17.85 -9.00
CA THR A 288 -10.11 19.15 -9.66
C THR A 288 -10.52 20.29 -8.72
N PRO A 289 -11.65 20.17 -7.97
CA PRO A 289 -12.01 21.22 -7.02
C PRO A 289 -10.96 21.50 -5.93
N ILE A 290 -10.27 20.44 -5.44
CA ILE A 290 -9.19 20.61 -4.45
C ILE A 290 -7.96 21.28 -5.06
N ARG A 291 -7.60 20.97 -6.31
CA ARG A 291 -6.47 21.59 -7.01
C ARG A 291 -6.72 23.05 -7.36
N GLU A 292 -7.96 23.42 -7.70
CA GLU A 292 -8.36 24.82 -7.94
C GLU A 292 -8.22 25.71 -6.69
N GLU A 293 -8.25 25.11 -5.50
CA GLU A 293 -7.99 25.79 -4.22
C GLU A 293 -6.48 25.95 -3.92
N GLY A 294 -5.58 25.45 -4.79
CA GLY A 294 -4.13 25.57 -4.64
C GLY A 294 -3.48 24.48 -3.77
N LEU A 295 -4.18 23.37 -3.47
CA LEU A 295 -3.67 22.24 -2.68
C LEU A 295 -3.00 21.12 -3.50
#